data_3cecfd4969b5302ad8043d560b962476
#
_entry.id   3cecfd4969b5302ad8043d560b962476
#
_cell.length_a   1.000
_cell.length_b   1.000
_cell.length_c   1.000
_cell.angle_alpha   90.00
_cell.angle_beta   90.00
_cell.angle_gamma   90.00
#
_symmetry.space_group_name_H-M   'P 1'
#
loop_
_entity.id
_entity.type
_entity.pdbx_description
1 polymer ?
#
loop_
_entity_poly.entity_id
_entity_poly.type
_entity_poly.pdbx_seq_one_letter_code
_entity_poly.pdbx_strand_id
1 'polypeptide(L)'
;MRSDVRYIAFNNYVKPKIKENTFRNWVLNGKNNEFYQYIIDRNNGSPTNSSINNTYTDLIFGQGLTIRGKEGNEKAMEDLKKMIPDSDLKAICADFQIFNEFSAQLIKTRGKNLSSISHIAKDLVVPAVEDEETNTINSYWFSKDWKKQYKYIPKEFPAFTKGKGTETEIYRGIPYVAGAKYFPNPDYLSGLQYAEVEEEISNFGLRHIKNGFSWGSVVNVPNSADWSEAQKSKYEKQLKNNSTGSNNAGGVVVSFMGEGDEPITVSSIENNTAHKQWDSLRTNSREQILTSHRCPSSSIVGVNNSSGFSSTSEEMEEAREQLIRYIIQPKQDFIIRGLKEILSFYGINEDIYFLPFFEVEETDEQTKDDVEGNVELSKKKR
;
A
#
# COMPACT_ATOMS: atom_id res chain seq x y z
N MET A 1 -6.38 -46.25 20.48
CA MET A 1 -5.76 -44.91 20.59
C MET A 1 -6.69 -43.89 19.96
N ARG A 2 -6.97 -42.74 20.63
CA ARG A 2 -7.78 -41.67 20.03
C ARG A 2 -6.91 -40.89 19.03
N SER A 3 -7.27 -40.88 17.78
CA SER A 3 -6.67 -40.00 16.77
C SER A 3 -6.98 -38.55 17.15
N ASP A 4 -5.96 -37.78 17.44
CA ASP A 4 -6.10 -36.34 17.72
C ASP A 4 -6.08 -35.61 16.39
N VAL A 5 -7.27 -35.30 15.88
CA VAL A 5 -7.43 -34.51 14.65
C VAL A 5 -7.46 -33.04 15.02
N ARG A 6 -6.40 -32.33 14.73
CA ARG A 6 -6.31 -30.87 14.95
C ARG A 6 -6.73 -30.13 13.70
N TYR A 7 -7.79 -29.33 13.84
CA TYR A 7 -8.21 -28.39 12.81
C TYR A 7 -7.39 -27.11 12.93
N ILE A 8 -6.64 -26.76 11.90
CA ILE A 8 -5.94 -25.48 11.82
C ILE A 8 -6.87 -24.52 11.08
N ALA A 9 -7.49 -23.59 11.80
CA ALA A 9 -8.21 -22.51 11.19
C ALA A 9 -7.20 -21.45 10.71
N PHE A 10 -7.30 -21.06 9.45
CA PHE A 10 -6.58 -19.91 8.94
C PHE A 10 -7.19 -18.64 9.53
N ASN A 11 -6.35 -17.70 9.97
CA ASN A 11 -6.82 -16.42 10.49
C ASN A 11 -7.42 -15.61 9.35
N ASN A 12 -8.72 -15.35 9.43
CA ASN A 12 -9.36 -14.37 8.56
C ASN A 12 -8.80 -12.98 8.87
N TYR A 13 -8.69 -12.13 7.84
CA TYR A 13 -8.38 -10.72 8.03
C TYR A 13 -9.32 -10.10 9.06
N VAL A 14 -8.76 -9.59 10.12
CA VAL A 14 -9.50 -8.85 11.16
C VAL A 14 -9.01 -7.41 11.11
N LYS A 15 -9.95 -6.47 10.86
CA LYS A 15 -9.64 -5.04 10.94
C LYS A 15 -8.91 -4.74 12.26
N PRO A 16 -7.76 -4.07 12.23
CA PRO A 16 -6.98 -3.82 13.44
C PRO A 16 -7.79 -3.01 14.44
N LYS A 17 -7.80 -3.45 15.69
CA LYS A 17 -8.37 -2.67 16.78
C LYS A 17 -7.42 -1.55 17.12
N ILE A 18 -7.87 -0.31 16.97
CA ILE A 18 -7.15 0.88 17.42
C ILE A 18 -7.03 0.82 18.94
N LYS A 19 -5.83 0.97 19.47
CA LYS A 19 -5.55 0.97 20.90
C LYS A 19 -4.99 2.32 21.33
N GLU A 20 -5.79 3.06 22.05
CA GLU A 20 -5.36 4.24 22.78
C GLU A 20 -4.56 3.81 24.03
N ASN A 21 -3.37 4.33 24.17
CA ASN A 21 -2.55 4.18 25.38
C ASN A 21 -2.52 5.54 26.09
N THR A 22 -3.49 5.78 26.95
CA THR A 22 -3.62 7.03 27.69
C THR A 22 -2.45 7.30 28.64
N PHE A 23 -1.84 6.25 29.19
CA PHE A 23 -0.67 6.40 30.09
C PHE A 23 0.56 6.91 29.34
N ARG A 24 0.77 6.45 28.11
CA ARG A 24 1.93 6.83 27.26
C ARG A 24 1.59 7.90 26.24
N ASN A 25 0.35 8.35 26.22
CA ASN A 25 -0.16 9.38 25.33
C ASN A 25 0.11 9.13 23.84
N TRP A 26 -0.16 7.92 23.36
CA TRP A 26 -0.14 7.62 21.92
C TRP A 26 -1.19 6.61 21.49
N VAL A 27 -1.50 6.60 20.21
CA VAL A 27 -2.48 5.70 19.60
C VAL A 27 -1.81 4.87 18.52
N LEU A 28 -1.93 3.54 18.61
CA LEU A 28 -1.34 2.60 17.64
C LEU A 28 -2.41 2.06 16.70
N ASN A 29 -2.05 1.93 15.43
CA ASN A 29 -2.88 1.28 14.40
C ASN A 29 -2.68 -0.24 14.45
N GLY A 30 -3.47 -0.89 15.32
CA GLY A 30 -3.32 -2.30 15.65
C GLY A 30 -2.25 -2.55 16.74
N LYS A 31 -1.93 -3.83 16.96
CA LYS A 31 -0.89 -4.22 17.90
C LYS A 31 0.47 -3.76 17.38
N ASN A 32 1.22 -2.98 18.17
CA ASN A 32 2.55 -2.48 17.81
C ASN A 32 2.60 -1.70 16.47
N ASN A 33 1.51 -1.06 16.08
CA ASN A 33 1.39 -0.34 14.80
C ASN A 33 1.52 -1.24 13.55
N GLU A 34 1.18 -2.53 13.68
CA GLU A 34 1.43 -3.57 12.66
C GLU A 34 0.52 -3.44 11.42
N PHE A 35 -0.55 -2.63 11.46
CA PHE A 35 -1.43 -2.51 10.29
C PHE A 35 -0.74 -1.87 9.08
N TYR A 36 0.14 -0.91 9.31
CA TYR A 36 0.96 -0.34 8.22
C TYR A 36 1.86 -1.39 7.59
N GLN A 37 2.48 -2.26 8.41
CA GLN A 37 3.30 -3.35 7.90
C GLN A 37 2.46 -4.34 7.08
N TYR A 38 1.23 -4.64 7.52
CA TYR A 38 0.32 -5.48 6.74
C TYR A 38 0.01 -4.88 5.36
N ILE A 39 -0.25 -3.56 5.28
CA ILE A 39 -0.47 -2.87 3.99
C ILE A 39 0.78 -2.96 3.11
N ILE A 40 1.98 -2.72 3.68
CA ILE A 40 3.26 -2.82 2.97
C ILE A 40 3.49 -4.24 2.45
N ASP A 41 3.23 -5.25 3.27
CA ASP A 41 3.38 -6.65 2.88
C ASP A 41 2.43 -7.02 1.72
N ARG A 42 1.17 -6.55 1.77
CA ARG A 42 0.20 -6.73 0.66
C ARG A 42 0.62 -5.97 -0.61
N ASN A 43 1.25 -4.81 -0.46
CA ASN A 43 1.79 -4.08 -1.60
C ASN A 43 2.96 -4.83 -2.26
N ASN A 44 3.86 -5.39 -1.44
CA ASN A 44 5.06 -6.07 -1.94
C ASN A 44 4.77 -7.50 -2.43
N GLY A 45 3.76 -8.17 -1.87
CA GLY A 45 3.41 -9.55 -2.20
C GLY A 45 2.53 -9.71 -3.44
N SER A 46 1.76 -8.69 -3.80
CA SER A 46 0.85 -8.71 -4.94
C SER A 46 1.38 -7.87 -6.10
N PRO A 47 1.76 -8.50 -7.23
CA PRO A 47 2.23 -7.77 -8.42
C PRO A 47 1.21 -6.77 -8.95
N THR A 48 -0.08 -7.11 -8.96
CA THR A 48 -1.15 -6.23 -9.44
C THR A 48 -1.29 -5.01 -8.53
N ASN A 49 -1.38 -5.21 -7.22
CA ASN A 49 -1.50 -4.11 -6.25
C ASN A 49 -0.27 -3.19 -6.28
N SER A 50 0.93 -3.77 -6.35
CA SER A 50 2.18 -3.02 -6.45
C SER A 50 2.26 -2.19 -7.74
N SER A 51 1.88 -2.77 -8.88
CA SER A 51 1.90 -2.05 -10.16
C SER A 51 0.98 -0.82 -10.14
N ILE A 52 -0.24 -0.98 -9.61
CA ILE A 52 -1.20 0.13 -9.51
C ILE A 52 -0.66 1.22 -8.57
N ASN A 53 -0.21 0.84 -7.37
CA ASN A 53 0.29 1.81 -6.39
C ASN A 53 1.50 2.59 -6.91
N ASN A 54 2.44 1.92 -7.59
CA ASN A 54 3.60 2.57 -8.18
C ASN A 54 3.20 3.51 -9.31
N THR A 55 2.35 3.05 -10.24
CA THR A 55 1.87 3.89 -11.35
C THR A 55 1.12 5.12 -10.83
N TYR A 56 0.22 4.94 -9.84
CA TYR A 56 -0.52 6.09 -9.28
C TYR A 56 0.40 7.04 -8.52
N THR A 57 1.39 6.54 -7.80
CA THR A 57 2.42 7.37 -7.15
C THR A 57 3.16 8.21 -8.17
N ASP A 58 3.60 7.60 -9.28
CA ASP A 58 4.30 8.30 -10.34
C ASP A 58 3.41 9.35 -11.02
N LEU A 59 2.14 9.04 -11.26
CA LEU A 59 1.17 10.00 -11.82
C LEU A 59 0.84 11.15 -10.85
N ILE A 60 0.74 10.88 -9.53
CA ILE A 60 0.54 11.93 -8.52
C ILE A 60 1.75 12.86 -8.48
N PHE A 61 2.96 12.31 -8.47
CA PHE A 61 4.20 13.09 -8.45
C PHE A 61 4.42 13.86 -9.75
N GLY A 62 4.03 13.28 -10.91
CA GLY A 62 4.26 13.88 -12.22
C GLY A 62 5.74 14.19 -12.45
N GLN A 63 6.03 15.41 -12.85
CA GLN A 63 7.38 15.94 -13.01
C GLN A 63 7.85 16.77 -11.79
N GLY A 64 7.15 16.65 -10.65
CA GLY A 64 7.42 17.37 -9.42
C GLY A 64 6.61 18.66 -9.29
N LEU A 65 6.97 19.50 -8.32
CA LEU A 65 6.32 20.78 -8.08
C LEU A 65 6.89 21.89 -8.97
N THR A 66 5.99 22.76 -9.39
CA THR A 66 6.33 24.02 -10.06
C THR A 66 5.50 25.17 -9.47
N ILE A 67 5.83 26.42 -9.86
CA ILE A 67 5.17 27.64 -9.40
C ILE A 67 4.50 28.30 -10.59
N ARG A 68 3.19 28.51 -10.52
CA ARG A 68 2.42 29.14 -11.61
C ARG A 68 2.98 30.52 -11.93
N GLY A 69 3.23 30.76 -13.23
CA GLY A 69 3.80 32.00 -13.73
C GLY A 69 5.30 32.18 -13.45
N LYS A 70 5.97 31.19 -12.91
CA LYS A 70 7.44 31.16 -12.67
C LYS A 70 8.10 29.89 -13.19
N GLU A 71 7.46 29.18 -14.11
CA GLU A 71 7.89 27.87 -14.62
C GLU A 71 9.31 27.90 -15.20
N GLY A 72 9.68 29.02 -15.86
CA GLY A 72 11.02 29.26 -16.43
C GLY A 72 12.01 29.93 -15.46
N ASN A 73 11.64 30.19 -14.20
CA ASN A 73 12.54 30.83 -13.25
C ASN A 73 13.36 29.79 -12.47
N GLU A 74 14.54 29.48 -12.99
CA GLU A 74 15.44 28.46 -12.41
C GLU A 74 15.72 28.68 -10.92
N LYS A 75 15.94 29.93 -10.52
CA LYS A 75 16.24 30.26 -9.10
C LYS A 75 15.04 29.97 -8.19
N ALA A 76 13.83 30.37 -8.60
CA ALA A 76 12.61 30.11 -7.81
C ALA A 76 12.36 28.60 -7.69
N MET A 77 12.61 27.85 -8.76
CA MET A 77 12.50 26.40 -8.77
C MET A 77 13.56 25.73 -7.91
N GLU A 78 14.80 26.21 -7.94
CA GLU A 78 15.87 25.69 -7.09
C GLU A 78 15.57 25.93 -5.60
N ASP A 79 15.07 27.13 -5.24
CA ASP A 79 14.69 27.45 -3.86
C ASP A 79 13.50 26.59 -3.39
N LEU A 80 12.51 26.33 -4.24
CA LEU A 80 11.40 25.43 -3.94
C LEU A 80 11.91 23.99 -3.70
N LYS A 81 12.79 23.48 -4.57
CA LYS A 81 13.38 22.13 -4.44
C LYS A 81 14.30 21.99 -3.23
N LYS A 82 14.98 23.05 -2.80
CA LYS A 82 15.72 23.06 -1.54
C LYS A 82 14.78 22.95 -0.34
N MET A 83 13.62 23.61 -0.43
CA MET A 83 12.63 23.58 0.64
C MET A 83 11.84 22.26 0.67
N ILE A 84 11.48 21.74 -0.49
CA ILE A 84 10.73 20.48 -0.67
C ILE A 84 11.49 19.64 -1.69
N PRO A 85 12.45 18.81 -1.29
CA PRO A 85 13.20 17.95 -2.20
C PRO A 85 12.30 17.00 -2.96
N ASP A 86 12.57 16.77 -4.25
CA ASP A 86 11.78 15.88 -5.10
C ASP A 86 11.70 14.45 -4.52
N SER A 87 12.75 13.98 -3.84
CA SER A 87 12.75 12.69 -3.16
C SER A 87 11.74 12.61 -2.01
N ASP A 88 11.68 13.66 -1.18
CA ASP A 88 10.73 13.76 -0.06
C ASP A 88 9.31 13.92 -0.58
N LEU A 89 9.12 14.74 -1.61
CA LEU A 89 7.83 14.91 -2.27
C LEU A 89 7.30 13.60 -2.85
N LYS A 90 8.14 12.84 -3.56
CA LYS A 90 7.77 11.55 -4.12
C LYS A 90 7.40 10.54 -3.03
N ALA A 91 8.12 10.55 -1.90
CA ALA A 91 7.81 9.73 -0.75
C ALA A 91 6.48 10.13 -0.08
N ILE A 92 6.16 11.43 -0.01
CA ILE A 92 4.85 11.94 0.43
C ILE A 92 3.73 11.43 -0.49
N CYS A 93 3.94 11.49 -1.82
CA CYS A 93 2.97 10.95 -2.79
C CYS A 93 2.76 9.44 -2.61
N ALA A 94 3.83 8.69 -2.38
CA ALA A 94 3.78 7.25 -2.16
C ALA A 94 3.01 6.90 -0.87
N ASP A 95 3.32 7.56 0.24
CA ASP A 95 2.61 7.34 1.51
C ASP A 95 1.13 7.68 1.36
N PHE A 96 0.80 8.78 0.69
CA PHE A 96 -0.59 9.17 0.46
C PHE A 96 -1.33 8.16 -0.42
N GLN A 97 -0.68 7.64 -1.46
CA GLN A 97 -1.27 6.59 -2.30
C GLN A 97 -1.47 5.28 -1.54
N ILE A 98 -0.49 4.85 -0.76
CA ILE A 98 -0.49 3.54 -0.09
C ILE A 98 -1.35 3.55 1.17
N PHE A 99 -1.28 4.61 1.98
CA PHE A 99 -1.92 4.67 3.30
C PHE A 99 -3.11 5.63 3.39
N ASN A 100 -3.37 6.40 2.34
CA ASN A 100 -4.35 7.49 2.33
C ASN A 100 -4.05 8.59 3.37
N GLU A 101 -2.79 8.75 3.73
CA GLU A 101 -2.27 9.79 4.61
C GLU A 101 -0.78 9.95 4.42
N PHE A 102 -0.26 11.13 4.76
CA PHE A 102 1.18 11.37 4.75
C PHE A 102 1.61 12.16 5.98
N SER A 103 2.89 12.09 6.30
CA SER A 103 3.51 12.87 7.35
C SER A 103 4.74 13.60 6.83
N ALA A 104 4.89 14.86 7.23
CA ALA A 104 6.04 15.68 6.90
C ALA A 104 6.65 16.28 8.16
N GLN A 105 7.95 16.28 8.22
CA GLN A 105 8.74 16.95 9.25
C GLN A 105 9.07 18.35 8.80
N LEU A 106 8.67 19.34 9.60
CA LEU A 106 8.96 20.75 9.36
C LEU A 106 10.20 21.15 10.12
N ILE A 107 11.28 21.40 9.42
CA ILE A 107 12.56 21.80 9.99
C ILE A 107 12.66 23.30 9.91
N LYS A 108 12.97 23.95 11.06
CA LYS A 108 13.06 25.39 11.17
C LYS A 108 14.50 25.84 11.43
N THR A 109 14.82 27.02 10.98
CA THR A 109 16.04 27.72 11.37
C THR A 109 15.96 28.22 12.82
N ARG A 110 17.07 28.62 13.42
CA ARG A 110 17.07 29.26 14.75
C ARG A 110 16.21 30.52 14.80
N GLY A 111 16.02 31.19 13.67
CA GLY A 111 15.13 32.34 13.51
C GLY A 111 13.64 31.97 13.32
N LYS A 112 13.26 30.70 13.52
CA LYS A 112 11.90 30.16 13.37
C LYS A 112 11.31 30.20 11.96
N ASN A 113 12.12 30.51 10.95
CA ASN A 113 11.70 30.41 9.56
C ASN A 113 11.77 28.96 9.09
N LEU A 114 10.89 28.58 8.19
CA LEU A 114 10.91 27.27 7.57
C LEU A 114 12.20 27.07 6.78
N SER A 115 12.92 26.01 7.05
CA SER A 115 14.13 25.61 6.33
C SER A 115 13.83 24.54 5.29
N SER A 116 13.13 23.48 5.71
CA SER A 116 12.72 22.41 4.80
C SER A 116 11.49 21.66 5.29
N ILE A 117 10.78 21.06 4.35
CA ILE A 117 9.71 20.11 4.54
C ILE A 117 10.24 18.75 4.07
N SER A 118 10.45 17.83 4.99
CA SER A 118 11.00 16.51 4.68
C SER A 118 9.98 15.41 4.97
N HIS A 119 9.98 14.38 4.17
CA HIS A 119 9.14 13.20 4.40
C HIS A 119 9.54 12.50 5.71
N ILE A 120 8.54 11.98 6.41
CA ILE A 120 8.76 11.06 7.52
C ILE A 120 7.83 9.85 7.33
N ALA A 121 8.43 8.66 7.28
CA ALA A 121 7.72 7.43 6.96
C ALA A 121 6.54 7.19 7.91
N LYS A 122 5.39 6.90 7.33
CA LYS A 122 4.11 6.89 8.04
C LYS A 122 3.99 5.78 9.09
N ASP A 123 4.59 4.63 8.83
CA ASP A 123 4.64 3.49 9.75
C ASP A 123 5.42 3.78 11.03
N LEU A 124 6.31 4.79 11.02
CA LEU A 124 7.14 5.19 12.15
C LEU A 124 6.48 6.26 13.03
N VAL A 125 5.43 6.93 12.55
CA VAL A 125 4.77 8.05 13.24
C VAL A 125 3.35 7.69 13.66
N VAL A 126 3.03 7.93 14.93
CA VAL A 126 1.69 7.73 15.47
C VAL A 126 1.19 9.00 16.17
N PRO A 127 -0.12 9.25 16.19
CA PRO A 127 -0.68 10.40 16.90
C PRO A 127 -0.66 10.21 18.42
N ALA A 128 -0.59 11.32 19.14
CA ALA A 128 -1.00 11.36 20.53
C ALA A 128 -2.50 11.09 20.69
N VAL A 129 -2.94 10.84 21.91
CA VAL A 129 -4.36 10.75 22.23
C VAL A 129 -4.98 12.14 22.00
N GLU A 130 -6.16 12.15 21.39
CA GLU A 130 -6.90 13.38 21.12
C GLU A 130 -7.25 14.09 22.45
N ASP A 131 -7.04 15.37 22.46
CA ASP A 131 -7.42 16.24 23.59
C ASP A 131 -8.94 16.35 23.64
N GLU A 132 -9.53 15.98 24.76
CA GLU A 132 -11.00 15.90 24.93
C GLU A 132 -11.69 17.28 24.89
N GLU A 133 -10.98 18.35 25.26
CA GLU A 133 -11.55 19.71 25.28
C GLU A 133 -11.55 20.35 23.90
N THR A 134 -10.46 20.12 23.13
CA THR A 134 -10.25 20.79 21.84
C THR A 134 -10.53 19.89 20.63
N ASN A 135 -10.72 18.58 20.84
CA ASN A 135 -10.82 17.55 19.80
C ASN A 135 -9.66 17.63 18.77
N THR A 136 -8.46 17.95 19.26
CA THR A 136 -7.28 18.08 18.41
C THR A 136 -6.14 17.14 18.85
N ILE A 137 -5.29 16.78 17.89
CA ILE A 137 -4.05 16.03 18.17
C ILE A 137 -2.93 17.05 18.31
N ASN A 138 -2.39 17.19 19.52
CA ASN A 138 -1.39 18.21 19.83
C ASN A 138 0.07 17.79 19.57
N SER A 139 0.31 16.48 19.43
CA SER A 139 1.64 15.94 19.17
C SER A 139 1.62 14.62 18.42
N TYR A 140 2.77 14.23 17.92
CA TYR A 140 3.03 12.95 17.26
C TYR A 140 4.24 12.28 17.87
N TRP A 141 4.21 10.97 17.93
CA TRP A 141 5.30 10.16 18.45
C TRP A 141 5.99 9.42 17.32
N PHE A 142 7.32 9.48 17.31
CA PHE A 142 8.18 8.78 16.37
C PHE A 142 8.95 7.66 17.05
N SER A 143 8.94 6.46 16.46
CA SER A 143 9.82 5.36 16.87
C SER A 143 10.33 4.62 15.63
N LYS A 144 11.60 4.23 15.65
CA LYS A 144 12.20 3.41 14.58
C LYS A 144 11.62 1.99 14.51
N ASP A 145 11.06 1.50 15.61
CA ASP A 145 10.47 0.16 15.70
C ASP A 145 9.48 0.12 16.87
N TRP A 146 8.19 0.11 16.55
CA TRP A 146 7.11 0.06 17.54
C TRP A 146 6.99 -1.29 18.26
N LYS A 147 7.63 -2.36 17.73
CA LYS A 147 7.72 -3.68 18.41
C LYS A 147 8.77 -3.68 19.50
N LYS A 148 9.84 -2.88 19.33
CA LYS A 148 11.01 -2.83 20.23
C LYS A 148 11.16 -1.48 20.92
N GLN A 149 10.08 -0.96 21.51
CA GLN A 149 10.02 0.34 22.17
C GLN A 149 11.04 0.50 23.31
N TYR A 150 11.45 -0.60 23.95
CA TYR A 150 12.51 -0.60 24.97
C TYR A 150 13.90 -0.28 24.39
N LYS A 151 14.14 -0.60 23.12
CA LYS A 151 15.40 -0.32 22.41
C LYS A 151 15.33 1.00 21.65
N TYR A 152 14.18 1.29 21.03
CA TYR A 152 13.93 2.48 20.24
C TYR A 152 12.87 3.32 20.96
N ILE A 153 13.35 4.06 21.97
CA ILE A 153 12.48 4.88 22.82
C ILE A 153 11.73 5.88 21.94
N PRO A 154 10.39 5.89 21.97
CA PRO A 154 9.59 6.84 21.21
C PRO A 154 9.90 8.27 21.59
N LYS A 155 10.00 9.16 20.59
CA LYS A 155 10.25 10.58 20.77
C LYS A 155 9.02 11.37 20.34
N GLU A 156 8.60 12.29 21.19
CA GLU A 156 7.48 13.18 20.93
C GLU A 156 7.90 14.41 20.14
N PHE A 157 7.08 14.81 19.18
CA PHE A 157 7.19 16.03 18.40
C PHE A 157 5.85 16.74 18.40
N PRO A 158 5.83 18.08 18.54
CA PRO A 158 4.60 18.83 18.47
C PRO A 158 3.97 18.72 17.06
N ALA A 159 2.65 18.73 17.02
CA ALA A 159 1.91 18.88 15.78
C ALA A 159 2.13 20.29 15.22
N PHE A 160 2.08 20.42 13.89
CA PHE A 160 2.05 21.72 13.23
C PHE A 160 0.86 22.52 13.74
N THR A 161 1.15 23.48 14.59
CA THR A 161 0.17 24.42 15.14
C THR A 161 0.66 25.81 14.85
N LYS A 162 -0.06 26.56 14.08
CA LYS A 162 0.27 27.93 13.64
C LYS A 162 0.90 28.78 14.77
N GLY A 163 2.23 28.71 14.95
CA GLY A 163 3.00 29.61 15.80
C GLY A 163 3.57 29.10 17.11
N LYS A 164 3.38 27.85 17.52
CA LYS A 164 4.00 27.33 18.76
C LYS A 164 5.41 26.79 18.53
N GLY A 165 6.30 27.65 17.99
CA GLY A 165 7.59 27.32 17.46
C GLY A 165 8.56 26.53 18.31
N THR A 166 8.62 25.23 18.13
CA THR A 166 9.79 24.39 18.38
C THR A 166 10.64 24.32 17.10
N GLU A 167 11.90 23.84 17.21
CA GLU A 167 12.79 23.72 16.03
C GLU A 167 12.27 22.71 14.99
N THR A 168 11.44 21.74 15.40
CA THR A 168 10.89 20.67 14.54
C THR A 168 9.46 20.37 14.92
N GLU A 169 8.59 20.35 13.94
CA GLU A 169 7.17 19.99 14.06
C GLU A 169 6.80 18.91 13.05
N ILE A 170 5.72 18.19 13.28
CA ILE A 170 5.16 17.21 12.33
C ILE A 170 3.83 17.75 11.80
N TYR A 171 3.73 17.84 10.47
CA TYR A 171 2.46 17.99 9.75
C TYR A 171 1.96 16.62 9.33
N ARG A 172 0.68 16.38 9.50
CA ARG A 172 0.03 15.16 9.05
C ARG A 172 -1.18 15.49 8.19
N GLY A 173 -1.12 15.12 6.91
CA GLY A 173 -2.23 15.22 5.98
C GLY A 173 -3.13 14.00 6.07
N ILE A 174 -4.39 14.19 6.51
CA ILE A 174 -5.38 13.12 6.67
C ILE A 174 -6.68 13.56 6.00
N PRO A 175 -7.18 12.83 4.98
CA PRO A 175 -8.51 13.07 4.46
C PRO A 175 -9.57 12.52 5.42
N TYR A 176 -10.77 13.06 5.34
CA TYR A 176 -11.90 12.51 6.08
C TYR A 176 -12.28 11.15 5.50
N VAL A 177 -12.35 10.15 6.38
CA VAL A 177 -12.85 8.80 6.06
C VAL A 177 -13.92 8.44 7.09
N ALA A 178 -15.09 8.06 6.64
CA ALA A 178 -16.20 7.71 7.51
C ALA A 178 -15.84 6.56 8.46
N GLY A 179 -16.06 6.76 9.77
CA GLY A 179 -15.76 5.77 10.81
C GLY A 179 -14.27 5.63 11.17
N ALA A 180 -13.40 6.47 10.62
CA ALA A 180 -11.99 6.54 11.02
C ALA A 180 -11.76 7.73 11.96
N LYS A 181 -11.29 7.47 13.18
CA LYS A 181 -10.99 8.53 14.16
C LYS A 181 -9.54 9.01 14.03
N TYR A 182 -8.58 8.10 14.15
CA TYR A 182 -7.16 8.42 14.17
C TYR A 182 -6.43 8.09 12.86
N PHE A 183 -6.87 7.05 12.17
CA PHE A 183 -6.19 6.50 11.01
C PHE A 183 -7.18 6.34 9.87
N PRO A 184 -6.96 7.00 8.73
CA PRO A 184 -7.73 6.74 7.53
C PRO A 184 -7.42 5.33 7.03
N ASN A 185 -8.40 4.73 6.36
CA ASN A 185 -8.15 3.48 5.65
C ASN A 185 -7.63 3.82 4.25
N PRO A 186 -6.78 2.99 3.66
CA PRO A 186 -6.47 3.09 2.24
C PRO A 186 -7.74 3.08 1.39
N ASP A 187 -7.76 3.83 0.31
CA ASP A 187 -8.91 3.88 -0.60
C ASP A 187 -9.28 2.49 -1.14
N TYR A 188 -8.26 1.65 -1.33
CA TYR A 188 -8.37 0.30 -1.85
C TYR A 188 -8.39 -0.80 -0.76
N LEU A 189 -8.78 -0.45 0.47
CA LEU A 189 -8.80 -1.40 1.60
C LEU A 189 -9.52 -2.72 1.27
N SER A 190 -10.62 -2.65 0.52
CA SER A 190 -11.39 -3.83 0.11
C SER A 190 -10.61 -4.78 -0.82
N GLY A 191 -9.58 -4.28 -1.49
CA GLY A 191 -8.70 -5.06 -2.37
C GLY A 191 -7.59 -5.80 -1.65
N LEU A 192 -7.25 -5.44 -0.41
CA LEU A 192 -6.10 -6.01 0.29
C LEU A 192 -6.20 -7.53 0.51
N GLN A 193 -7.40 -8.06 0.75
CA GLN A 193 -7.60 -9.50 0.87
C GLN A 193 -7.38 -10.23 -0.47
N TYR A 194 -7.69 -9.60 -1.60
CA TYR A 194 -7.41 -10.16 -2.93
C TYR A 194 -5.92 -10.07 -3.28
N ALA A 195 -5.23 -9.04 -2.80
CA ALA A 195 -3.77 -8.96 -2.88
C ALA A 195 -3.11 -10.11 -2.09
N GLU A 196 -3.66 -10.48 -0.92
CA GLU A 196 -3.21 -11.65 -0.16
C GLU A 196 -3.48 -12.96 -0.89
N VAL A 197 -4.63 -13.10 -1.54
CA VAL A 197 -4.94 -14.28 -2.37
C VAL A 197 -3.97 -14.38 -3.54
N GLU A 198 -3.65 -13.27 -4.23
CA GLU A 198 -2.68 -13.27 -5.33
C GLU A 198 -1.28 -13.71 -4.87
N GLU A 199 -0.83 -13.25 -3.71
CA GLU A 199 0.43 -13.67 -3.08
C GLU A 199 0.42 -15.16 -2.72
N GLU A 200 -0.65 -15.66 -2.08
CA GLU A 200 -0.75 -17.06 -1.68
C GLU A 200 -0.85 -18.01 -2.89
N ILE A 201 -1.48 -17.60 -3.98
CA ILE A 201 -1.46 -18.35 -5.24
C ILE A 201 -0.02 -18.48 -5.75
N SER A 202 0.74 -17.40 -5.72
CA SER A 202 2.15 -17.39 -6.14
C SER A 202 3.01 -18.27 -5.24
N ASN A 203 2.83 -18.18 -3.93
CA ASN A 203 3.51 -18.99 -2.92
C ASN A 203 3.18 -20.48 -3.09
N PHE A 204 1.91 -20.80 -3.32
CA PHE A 204 1.47 -22.16 -3.57
C PHE A 204 2.10 -22.72 -4.84
N GLY A 205 2.05 -21.97 -5.96
CA GLY A 205 2.67 -22.37 -7.22
C GLY A 205 4.17 -22.65 -7.06
N LEU A 206 4.87 -21.76 -6.35
CA LEU A 206 6.29 -21.92 -6.08
C LEU A 206 6.58 -23.18 -5.24
N ARG A 207 5.79 -23.44 -4.19
CA ARG A 207 5.91 -24.66 -3.38
C ARG A 207 5.62 -25.90 -4.22
N HIS A 208 4.61 -25.86 -5.07
CA HIS A 208 4.24 -26.97 -5.95
C HIS A 208 5.34 -27.30 -6.96
N ILE A 209 5.95 -26.29 -7.56
CA ILE A 209 7.12 -26.44 -8.43
C ILE A 209 8.32 -27.02 -7.67
N LYS A 210 8.63 -26.46 -6.49
CA LYS A 210 9.73 -26.95 -5.64
C LYS A 210 9.53 -28.38 -5.17
N ASN A 211 8.29 -28.81 -5.02
CA ASN A 211 7.91 -30.18 -4.63
C ASN A 211 7.75 -31.11 -5.85
N GLY A 212 8.22 -30.72 -7.04
CA GLY A 212 8.18 -31.56 -8.24
C GLY A 212 6.79 -31.94 -8.68
N PHE A 213 5.79 -31.06 -8.48
CA PHE A 213 4.37 -31.31 -8.75
C PHE A 213 3.76 -32.51 -7.96
N SER A 214 4.44 -32.97 -6.93
CA SER A 214 3.96 -34.04 -6.06
C SER A 214 3.26 -33.47 -4.82
N TRP A 215 2.14 -34.08 -4.44
CA TRP A 215 1.39 -33.73 -3.21
C TRP A 215 2.12 -34.14 -1.92
N GLY A 216 3.32 -34.66 -2.05
CA GLY A 216 4.13 -35.20 -0.97
C GLY A 216 4.20 -36.72 -1.07
N SER A 217 5.24 -37.27 -0.46
CA SER A 217 5.44 -38.71 -0.32
C SER A 217 5.20 -39.11 1.14
N VAL A 218 4.55 -40.23 1.37
CA VAL A 218 4.50 -40.83 2.71
C VAL A 218 5.58 -41.90 2.81
N VAL A 219 6.46 -41.75 3.78
CA VAL A 219 7.45 -42.75 4.12
C VAL A 219 7.00 -43.46 5.39
N ASN A 220 6.57 -44.70 5.23
CA ASN A 220 6.24 -45.56 6.34
C ASN A 220 7.51 -46.27 6.85
N VAL A 221 7.86 -46.06 8.10
CA VAL A 221 9.03 -46.66 8.72
C VAL A 221 8.56 -47.81 9.62
N PRO A 222 8.73 -49.07 9.20
CA PRO A 222 8.26 -50.24 9.97
C PRO A 222 9.08 -50.41 11.25
N ASN A 223 8.45 -50.97 12.28
CA ASN A 223 9.07 -51.28 13.57
C ASN A 223 9.79 -50.10 14.25
N SER A 224 9.20 -48.91 14.13
CA SER A 224 9.80 -47.67 14.63
C SER A 224 8.96 -46.95 15.69
N ALA A 225 7.82 -47.55 16.10
CA ALA A 225 6.95 -46.96 17.12
C ALA A 225 7.68 -46.73 18.45
N ASP A 226 8.54 -47.63 18.82
CA ASP A 226 9.31 -47.63 20.07
C ASP A 226 10.61 -46.80 20.00
N TRP A 227 10.87 -46.16 18.88
CA TRP A 227 12.02 -45.25 18.75
C TRP A 227 11.87 -44.07 19.70
N SER A 228 12.98 -43.71 20.34
CA SER A 228 13.03 -42.49 21.14
C SER A 228 12.82 -41.26 20.25
N GLU A 229 12.32 -40.16 20.81
CA GLU A 229 12.15 -38.87 20.09
C GLU A 229 13.45 -38.39 19.43
N ALA A 230 14.61 -38.68 20.05
CA ALA A 230 15.91 -38.35 19.46
C ALA A 230 16.21 -39.18 18.20
N GLN A 231 15.81 -40.44 18.15
CA GLN A 231 15.99 -41.31 16.98
C GLN A 231 15.04 -40.90 15.87
N LYS A 232 13.77 -40.63 16.19
CA LYS A 232 12.77 -40.10 15.22
C LYS A 232 13.23 -38.79 14.60
N SER A 233 13.64 -37.84 15.43
CA SER A 233 14.15 -36.52 14.97
C SER A 233 15.43 -36.64 14.14
N LYS A 234 16.32 -37.59 14.46
CA LYS A 234 17.53 -37.86 13.67
C LYS A 234 17.16 -38.38 12.27
N TYR A 235 16.21 -39.32 12.21
CA TYR A 235 15.73 -39.89 10.95
C TYR A 235 15.03 -38.83 10.07
N GLU A 236 14.16 -38.01 10.65
CA GLU A 236 13.52 -36.89 9.96
C GLU A 236 14.54 -35.89 9.38
N LYS A 237 15.60 -35.57 10.16
CA LYS A 237 16.69 -34.71 9.70
C LYS A 237 17.47 -35.34 8.55
N GLN A 238 17.73 -36.64 8.58
CA GLN A 238 18.40 -37.36 7.51
C GLN A 238 17.56 -37.39 6.24
N LEU A 239 16.26 -37.69 6.36
CA LEU A 239 15.32 -37.60 5.22
C LEU A 239 15.28 -36.19 4.63
N LYS A 240 15.16 -35.18 5.49
CA LYS A 240 15.15 -33.79 5.05
C LYS A 240 16.43 -33.41 4.31
N ASN A 241 17.60 -33.80 4.81
CA ASN A 241 18.87 -33.51 4.18
C ASN A 241 19.07 -34.28 2.86
N ASN A 242 18.55 -35.48 2.75
CA ASN A 242 18.62 -36.28 1.53
C ASN A 242 17.57 -35.88 0.49
N SER A 243 16.50 -35.20 0.92
CA SER A 243 15.40 -34.72 0.07
C SER A 243 15.56 -33.24 -0.35
N THR A 244 16.55 -32.52 0.21
CA THR A 244 16.85 -31.11 -0.12
C THR A 244 17.90 -31.02 -1.23
N GLY A 245 17.54 -31.40 -2.43
CA GLY A 245 18.29 -31.11 -3.64
C GLY A 245 17.31 -30.67 -4.71
N SER A 246 17.75 -29.84 -5.66
CA SER A 246 16.92 -29.31 -6.74
C SER A 246 16.16 -30.36 -7.57
N ASN A 247 16.45 -31.64 -7.37
CA ASN A 247 15.81 -32.77 -8.06
C ASN A 247 14.84 -33.59 -7.21
N ASN A 248 14.71 -33.31 -5.88
CA ASN A 248 13.87 -34.11 -4.97
C ASN A 248 13.02 -33.26 -4.01
N ALA A 249 12.43 -32.18 -4.48
CA ALA A 249 11.64 -31.26 -3.68
C ALA A 249 10.19 -31.74 -3.53
N GLY A 250 9.97 -32.81 -2.77
CA GLY A 250 8.61 -33.23 -2.34
C GLY A 250 8.43 -33.05 -0.83
N GLY A 251 7.25 -32.62 -0.37
CA GLY A 251 6.91 -32.73 1.04
C GLY A 251 6.87 -34.20 1.44
N VAL A 252 7.55 -34.58 2.53
CA VAL A 252 7.58 -35.96 3.01
C VAL A 252 6.89 -36.03 4.38
N VAL A 253 5.86 -36.85 4.47
CA VAL A 253 5.23 -37.21 5.75
C VAL A 253 5.86 -38.52 6.22
N VAL A 254 6.42 -38.52 7.40
CA VAL A 254 7.02 -39.74 7.97
C VAL A 254 6.05 -40.36 8.98
N SER A 255 5.73 -41.63 8.78
CA SER A 255 4.92 -42.42 9.69
C SER A 255 5.81 -43.46 10.39
N PHE A 256 5.89 -43.41 11.70
CA PHE A 256 6.58 -44.39 12.52
C PHE A 256 5.58 -45.45 12.99
N MET A 257 5.79 -46.70 12.57
CA MET A 257 4.82 -47.77 12.70
C MET A 257 5.29 -48.80 13.73
N GLY A 258 4.34 -49.39 14.48
CA GLY A 258 4.54 -50.55 15.33
C GLY A 258 4.46 -51.84 14.53
N GLU A 259 4.69 -52.97 15.25
CA GLU A 259 4.52 -54.26 14.66
C GLU A 259 3.01 -54.55 14.43
N GLY A 260 2.65 -54.81 13.17
CA GLY A 260 1.26 -55.09 12.79
C GLY A 260 0.42 -53.87 12.43
N ASP A 261 0.99 -52.64 12.45
CA ASP A 261 0.30 -51.44 11.99
C ASP A 261 0.14 -51.46 10.44
N GLU A 262 -1.00 -50.98 9.97
CA GLU A 262 -1.22 -50.78 8.53
C GLU A 262 -0.52 -49.52 8.03
N PRO A 263 0.15 -49.58 6.85
CA PRO A 263 0.81 -48.39 6.27
C PRO A 263 -0.20 -47.30 5.97
N ILE A 264 0.19 -46.04 6.26
CA ILE A 264 -0.59 -44.87 5.81
C ILE A 264 -0.52 -44.83 4.29
N THR A 265 -1.66 -44.98 3.65
CA THR A 265 -1.81 -44.83 2.21
C THR A 265 -2.35 -43.44 1.91
N VAL A 266 -1.65 -42.71 1.05
CA VAL A 266 -2.18 -41.45 0.49
C VAL A 266 -2.91 -41.77 -0.79
N SER A 267 -4.23 -41.76 -0.75
CA SER A 267 -5.00 -41.67 -1.98
C SER A 267 -4.87 -40.26 -2.53
N SER A 268 -4.20 -40.10 -3.66
CA SER A 268 -4.19 -38.84 -4.39
C SER A 268 -5.63 -38.55 -4.83
N ILE A 269 -6.21 -37.53 -4.27
CA ILE A 269 -7.43 -36.95 -4.85
C ILE A 269 -6.94 -36.24 -6.11
N GLU A 270 -7.06 -36.91 -7.25
CA GLU A 270 -6.82 -36.32 -8.57
C GLU A 270 -7.87 -35.24 -8.81
N ASN A 271 -7.58 -34.03 -8.38
CA ASN A 271 -8.42 -32.89 -8.68
C ASN A 271 -7.99 -32.35 -10.06
N ASN A 272 -8.49 -33.01 -11.11
CA ASN A 272 -8.16 -32.71 -12.50
C ASN A 272 -8.60 -31.28 -12.94
N THR A 273 -9.29 -30.55 -12.05
CA THR A 273 -9.77 -29.18 -12.27
C THR A 273 -9.03 -28.13 -11.43
N ALA A 274 -8.08 -28.55 -10.58
CA ALA A 274 -7.39 -27.63 -9.67
C ALA A 274 -6.73 -26.45 -10.41
N HIS A 275 -6.06 -26.71 -11.52
CA HIS A 275 -5.43 -25.64 -12.31
C HIS A 275 -6.44 -24.61 -12.84
N LYS A 276 -7.64 -25.04 -13.27
CA LYS A 276 -8.69 -24.11 -13.71
C LYS A 276 -9.24 -23.27 -12.58
N GLN A 277 -9.34 -23.84 -11.37
CA GLN A 277 -9.75 -23.09 -10.18
C GLN A 277 -8.71 -22.04 -9.81
N TRP A 278 -7.42 -22.37 -9.89
CA TRP A 278 -6.33 -21.43 -9.63
C TRP A 278 -6.28 -20.29 -10.65
N ASP A 279 -6.45 -20.59 -11.93
CA ASP A 279 -6.52 -19.57 -12.97
C ASP A 279 -7.73 -18.64 -12.78
N SER A 280 -8.87 -19.19 -12.41
CA SER A 280 -10.07 -18.42 -12.09
C SER A 280 -9.87 -17.52 -10.87
N LEU A 281 -9.28 -18.04 -9.79
CA LEU A 281 -8.97 -17.26 -8.59
C LEU A 281 -7.97 -16.13 -8.90
N ARG A 282 -6.94 -16.42 -9.69
CA ARG A 282 -5.94 -15.42 -10.09
C ARG A 282 -6.58 -14.30 -10.91
N THR A 283 -7.40 -14.64 -11.88
CA THR A 283 -8.12 -13.67 -12.73
C THR A 283 -9.06 -12.83 -11.89
N ASN A 284 -9.89 -13.47 -11.05
CA ASN A 284 -10.82 -12.76 -10.17
C ASN A 284 -10.09 -11.84 -9.18
N SER A 285 -8.99 -12.30 -8.55
CA SER A 285 -8.23 -11.47 -7.62
C SER A 285 -7.71 -10.20 -8.31
N ARG A 286 -7.16 -10.33 -9.52
CA ARG A 286 -6.70 -9.21 -10.33
C ARG A 286 -7.82 -8.21 -10.61
N GLU A 287 -8.98 -8.68 -11.06
CA GLU A 287 -10.13 -7.83 -11.35
C GLU A 287 -10.65 -7.09 -10.11
N GLN A 288 -10.69 -7.77 -8.97
CA GLN A 288 -11.12 -7.15 -7.71
C GLN A 288 -10.10 -6.11 -7.20
N ILE A 289 -8.80 -6.35 -7.39
CA ILE A 289 -7.77 -5.35 -7.06
C ILE A 289 -7.92 -4.12 -7.96
N LEU A 290 -8.06 -4.29 -9.28
CA LEU A 290 -8.30 -3.19 -10.21
C LEU A 290 -9.55 -2.39 -9.84
N THR A 291 -10.65 -3.07 -9.54
CA THR A 291 -11.92 -2.46 -9.11
C THR A 291 -11.76 -1.69 -7.81
N SER A 292 -11.06 -2.24 -6.82
CA SER A 292 -10.83 -1.57 -5.53
C SER A 292 -10.02 -0.28 -5.66
N HIS A 293 -9.09 -0.23 -6.61
CA HIS A 293 -8.34 0.97 -6.98
C HIS A 293 -9.09 1.89 -7.93
N ARG A 294 -10.30 1.54 -8.35
CA ARG A 294 -11.08 2.30 -9.36
C ARG A 294 -10.30 2.49 -10.65
N CYS A 295 -9.47 1.50 -11.04
CA CYS A 295 -8.63 1.57 -12.23
C CYS A 295 -9.50 1.45 -13.49
N PRO A 296 -9.58 2.46 -14.38
CA PRO A 296 -10.50 2.45 -15.52
C PRO A 296 -10.04 1.48 -16.62
N SER A 297 -8.73 1.22 -16.73
CA SER A 297 -8.17 0.26 -17.67
C SER A 297 -6.91 -0.39 -17.10
N SER A 298 -6.86 -1.72 -17.17
CA SER A 298 -5.71 -2.50 -16.71
C SER A 298 -4.44 -2.22 -17.50
N SER A 299 -4.57 -1.79 -18.75
CA SER A 299 -3.45 -1.47 -19.64
C SER A 299 -2.64 -0.27 -19.15
N ILE A 300 -3.28 0.72 -18.50
CA ILE A 300 -2.61 1.91 -17.95
C ILE A 300 -1.58 1.53 -16.88
N VAL A 301 -1.86 0.49 -16.12
CA VAL A 301 -1.01 0.00 -15.03
C VAL A 301 -0.14 -1.19 -15.45
N GLY A 302 -0.02 -1.45 -16.74
CA GLY A 302 0.82 -2.52 -17.28
C GLY A 302 0.26 -3.93 -17.07
N VAL A 303 -1.01 -4.07 -16.69
CA VAL A 303 -1.66 -5.35 -16.47
C VAL A 303 -2.44 -5.73 -17.73
N ASN A 304 -1.84 -6.58 -18.58
CA ASN A 304 -2.50 -7.04 -19.79
C ASN A 304 -3.56 -8.11 -19.48
N ASN A 305 -4.79 -7.90 -19.97
CA ASN A 305 -5.80 -8.95 -20.00
C ASN A 305 -5.51 -9.87 -21.19
N SER A 306 -5.46 -11.17 -20.93
CA SER A 306 -5.22 -12.22 -21.94
C SER A 306 -6.40 -12.42 -22.91
N SER A 307 -7.50 -11.72 -22.73
CA SER A 307 -8.63 -11.70 -23.65
C SER A 307 -8.40 -10.64 -24.73
N GLY A 308 -7.64 -10.95 -25.74
CA GLY A 308 -7.38 -10.40 -27.07
C GLY A 308 -8.06 -9.11 -27.60
N PHE A 309 -8.73 -8.34 -26.78
CA PHE A 309 -9.22 -7.01 -27.13
C PHE A 309 -8.11 -6.00 -26.80
N SER A 310 -7.35 -5.61 -27.80
CA SER A 310 -6.57 -4.38 -27.71
C SER A 310 -7.58 -3.23 -27.65
N SER A 311 -7.63 -2.52 -26.50
CA SER A 311 -8.32 -1.23 -26.43
C SER A 311 -7.81 -0.34 -27.55
N THR A 312 -8.71 0.35 -28.22
CA THR A 312 -8.32 1.35 -29.23
C THR A 312 -7.50 2.46 -28.58
N SER A 313 -6.70 3.17 -29.34
CA SER A 313 -5.93 4.30 -28.80
C SER A 313 -6.83 5.33 -28.13
N GLU A 314 -8.03 5.56 -28.68
CA GLU A 314 -9.05 6.46 -28.14
C GLU A 314 -9.58 5.99 -26.79
N GLU A 315 -9.92 4.69 -26.64
CA GLU A 315 -10.37 4.13 -25.36
C GLU A 315 -9.29 4.22 -24.27
N MET A 316 -8.02 4.06 -24.64
CA MET A 316 -6.92 4.19 -23.69
C MET A 316 -6.72 5.66 -23.27
N GLU A 317 -6.91 6.60 -24.18
CA GLU A 317 -6.80 8.03 -23.90
C GLU A 317 -7.93 8.48 -22.98
N GLU A 318 -9.17 8.08 -23.26
CA GLU A 318 -10.32 8.33 -22.40
C GLU A 318 -10.15 7.74 -21.01
N ALA A 319 -9.70 6.50 -20.91
CA ALA A 319 -9.45 5.83 -19.62
C ALA A 319 -8.33 6.56 -18.84
N ARG A 320 -7.29 7.04 -19.50
CA ARG A 320 -6.23 7.84 -18.88
C ARG A 320 -6.76 9.18 -18.37
N GLU A 321 -7.57 9.86 -19.16
CA GLU A 321 -8.17 11.13 -18.76
C GLU A 321 -9.09 10.96 -17.54
N GLN A 322 -9.93 9.93 -17.54
CA GLN A 322 -10.77 9.57 -16.38
C GLN A 322 -9.93 9.29 -15.13
N LEU A 323 -8.82 8.53 -15.25
CA LEU A 323 -7.91 8.27 -14.15
C LEU A 323 -7.33 9.56 -13.59
N ILE A 324 -6.82 10.44 -14.45
CA ILE A 324 -6.22 11.71 -14.05
C ILE A 324 -7.27 12.58 -13.35
N ARG A 325 -8.42 12.81 -13.98
CA ARG A 325 -9.46 13.72 -13.51
C ARG A 325 -10.10 13.30 -12.20
N TYR A 326 -10.42 12.00 -12.05
CA TYR A 326 -11.21 11.52 -10.90
C TYR A 326 -10.41 10.90 -9.77
N ILE A 327 -9.15 10.54 -10.00
CA ILE A 327 -8.33 9.84 -9.01
C ILE A 327 -7.05 10.59 -8.69
N ILE A 328 -6.27 10.94 -9.70
CA ILE A 328 -4.93 11.53 -9.50
C ILE A 328 -5.04 13.00 -9.06
N GLN A 329 -5.77 13.81 -9.81
CA GLN A 329 -5.91 15.24 -9.53
C GLN A 329 -6.47 15.53 -8.13
N PRO A 330 -7.54 14.85 -7.63
CA PRO A 330 -7.99 15.06 -6.25
C PRO A 330 -6.93 14.75 -5.19
N LYS A 331 -6.04 13.78 -5.45
CA LYS A 331 -4.92 13.45 -4.56
C LYS A 331 -3.84 14.52 -4.61
N GLN A 332 -3.51 15.01 -5.80
CA GLN A 332 -2.60 16.14 -5.97
C GLN A 332 -3.12 17.38 -5.25
N ASP A 333 -4.39 17.72 -5.42
CA ASP A 333 -5.03 18.86 -4.77
C ASP A 333 -5.01 18.76 -3.24
N PHE A 334 -5.17 17.56 -2.71
CA PHE A 334 -5.07 17.34 -1.26
C PHE A 334 -3.66 17.61 -0.74
N ILE A 335 -2.64 17.06 -1.39
CA ILE A 335 -1.23 17.27 -1.02
C ILE A 335 -0.87 18.74 -1.15
N ILE A 336 -1.23 19.39 -2.27
CA ILE A 336 -0.98 20.81 -2.53
C ILE A 336 -1.61 21.70 -1.46
N ARG A 337 -2.86 21.43 -1.06
CA ARG A 337 -3.50 22.19 0.02
C ARG A 337 -2.72 22.12 1.32
N GLY A 338 -2.24 20.93 1.69
CA GLY A 338 -1.41 20.74 2.89
C GLY A 338 -0.08 21.49 2.80
N LEU A 339 0.61 21.41 1.65
CA LEU A 339 1.86 22.15 1.43
C LEU A 339 1.63 23.66 1.41
N LYS A 340 0.59 24.16 0.76
CA LYS A 340 0.23 25.59 0.77
C LYS A 340 -0.13 26.09 2.16
N GLU A 341 -0.81 25.28 2.98
CA GLU A 341 -1.10 25.62 4.38
C GLU A 341 0.21 25.84 5.17
N ILE A 342 1.18 24.94 5.02
CA ILE A 342 2.48 25.07 5.66
C ILE A 342 3.22 26.30 5.15
N LEU A 343 3.37 26.45 3.84
CA LEU A 343 4.11 27.54 3.22
C LEU A 343 3.54 28.91 3.57
N SER A 344 2.22 29.08 3.47
CA SER A 344 1.53 30.35 3.75
C SER A 344 1.70 30.79 5.20
N PHE A 345 1.77 29.83 6.14
CA PHE A 345 2.05 30.14 7.53
C PHE A 345 3.42 30.82 7.72
N TYR A 346 4.41 30.46 6.90
CA TYR A 346 5.75 31.08 6.90
C TYR A 346 5.87 32.26 5.93
N GLY A 347 4.74 32.77 5.42
CA GLY A 347 4.73 33.94 4.52
C GLY A 347 5.12 33.65 3.08
N ILE A 348 5.19 32.36 2.71
CA ILE A 348 5.50 31.91 1.35
C ILE A 348 4.16 31.62 0.64
N ASN A 349 3.69 32.57 -0.19
CA ASN A 349 2.37 32.50 -0.84
C ASN A 349 2.51 32.18 -2.33
N GLU A 350 3.41 31.28 -2.69
CA GLU A 350 3.59 30.84 -4.07
C GLU A 350 2.44 29.90 -4.50
N ASP A 351 1.96 30.08 -5.72
CA ASP A 351 0.93 29.20 -6.30
C ASP A 351 1.59 27.94 -6.88
N ILE A 352 1.92 27.00 -5.98
CA ILE A 352 2.52 25.72 -6.35
C ILE A 352 1.49 24.75 -6.90
N TYR A 353 1.90 23.93 -7.86
CA TYR A 353 1.11 22.81 -8.39
C TYR A 353 2.04 21.68 -8.89
N PHE A 354 1.49 20.48 -9.09
CA PHE A 354 2.23 19.38 -9.70
C PHE A 354 2.26 19.57 -11.21
N LEU A 355 3.44 19.47 -11.81
CA LEU A 355 3.60 19.48 -13.25
C LEU A 355 3.23 18.09 -13.80
N PRO A 356 2.18 17.95 -14.62
CA PRO A 356 1.74 16.66 -15.13
C PRO A 356 2.74 16.08 -16.14
N PHE A 357 2.77 14.74 -16.31
CA PHE A 357 3.52 14.10 -17.41
C PHE A 357 2.91 14.37 -18.78
N PHE A 358 1.59 14.56 -18.83
CA PHE A 358 0.82 14.77 -20.05
C PHE A 358 0.03 16.05 -19.90
N GLU A 359 0.05 16.88 -20.93
CA GLU A 359 -0.86 18.02 -21.00
C GLU A 359 -2.28 17.46 -21.16
N VAL A 360 -3.16 17.80 -20.24
CA VAL A 360 -4.59 17.56 -20.39
C VAL A 360 -5.09 18.76 -21.19
N GLU A 361 -5.55 18.54 -22.43
CA GLU A 361 -6.23 19.60 -23.19
C GLU A 361 -7.44 20.05 -22.36
N GLU A 362 -7.38 21.27 -21.84
CA GLU A 362 -8.56 21.93 -21.28
C GLU A 362 -9.56 22.06 -22.42
N THR A 363 -10.59 21.24 -22.46
CA THR A 363 -11.73 21.46 -23.29
C THR A 363 -12.41 22.72 -22.77
N ASP A 364 -12.13 23.87 -23.42
CA ASP A 364 -12.85 25.12 -23.22
C ASP A 364 -14.33 24.93 -23.60
N GLU A 365 -15.12 24.41 -22.67
CA GLU A 365 -16.59 24.39 -22.79
C GLU A 365 -17.21 25.81 -22.73
N GLN A 366 -16.41 26.83 -22.43
CA GLN A 366 -16.93 28.22 -22.28
C GLN A 366 -16.96 29.05 -23.57
N THR A 367 -16.42 28.56 -24.70
CA THR A 367 -16.39 29.36 -25.93
C THR A 367 -17.49 29.01 -26.94
N LYS A 368 -18.35 28.03 -26.69
CA LYS A 368 -19.44 27.70 -27.63
C LYS A 368 -20.69 28.57 -27.48
N ASP A 369 -20.98 29.07 -26.28
CA ASP A 369 -22.16 29.89 -26.04
C ASP A 369 -22.04 31.32 -26.57
N ASP A 370 -20.81 31.86 -26.72
CA ASP A 370 -20.61 33.22 -27.25
C ASP A 370 -20.61 33.30 -28.78
N VAL A 371 -20.42 32.17 -29.49
CA VAL A 371 -20.43 32.18 -30.97
C VAL A 371 -21.84 32.01 -31.54
N GLU A 372 -22.71 31.27 -30.88
CA GLU A 372 -24.11 31.13 -31.34
C GLU A 372 -24.94 32.37 -31.05
N GLY A 373 -24.67 33.10 -29.96
CA GLY A 373 -25.36 34.40 -29.67
C GLY A 373 -25.10 35.50 -30.66
N ASN A 374 -23.95 35.49 -31.32
CA ASN A 374 -23.61 36.54 -32.29
C ASN A 374 -24.11 36.27 -33.72
N VAL A 375 -24.48 35.05 -34.05
CA VAL A 375 -25.01 34.69 -35.38
C VAL A 375 -26.51 34.98 -35.49
N GLU A 376 -27.28 34.93 -34.39
CA GLU A 376 -28.72 35.24 -34.41
C GLU A 376 -29.01 36.77 -34.43
N LEU A 377 -28.12 37.60 -33.88
CA LEU A 377 -28.26 39.07 -33.90
C LEU A 377 -27.97 39.69 -35.27
N SER A 378 -27.22 39.00 -36.14
CA SER A 378 -26.91 39.51 -37.49
C SER A 378 -28.00 39.17 -38.53
N LYS A 379 -28.93 38.25 -38.23
CA LYS A 379 -30.04 37.87 -39.12
C LYS A 379 -31.32 38.66 -38.89
N LYS A 380 -31.40 39.51 -37.85
CA LYS A 380 -32.57 40.39 -37.60
C LYS A 380 -32.41 41.83 -38.07
N LYS A 381 -31.35 42.16 -38.83
CA LYS A 381 -31.09 43.47 -39.40
C LYS A 381 -30.96 43.48 -40.94
N ARG A 382 -31.66 42.58 -41.61
CA ARG A 382 -31.90 42.70 -43.05
C ARG A 382 -33.38 42.60 -43.35
#